data_3bee66ed6c16f0713f95d1bfb9d592fb
#
_entry.id   3bee66ed6c16f0713f95d1bfb9d592fb
#
_cell.length_a   1.000
_cell.length_b   1.000
_cell.length_c   1.000
_cell.angle_alpha   90.00
_cell.angle_beta   90.00
_cell.angle_gamma   90.00
#
_symmetry.space_group_name_H-M   'P 1'
#
loop_
_entity.id
_entity.type
_entity.pdbx_description
1 polymer ?
#
loop_
_entity_poly.entity_id
_entity_poly.type
_entity_poly.pdbx_seq_one_letter_code
_entity_poly.pdbx_strand_id
1 'polypeptide(L)'
;DARNILALTFTNKAAKEIIERVNRDIGYPWSYYIWMGTFHSIFSRILRREANILGFTRNYTIYDTTDSRSLIHSIIKELGLNDKQYKPSTVLSRISNAKNYLNTPVDYAKNKEAYESDCLAKMPAIRDIYVRYWERCRQADAMDFDDLLFYTFLLFHNHPEVLARYQELFRYVLVDEYQDTNYAQHCILCQLMKDREKQHICVVGDDAQSIYSFRGADIDNILNFTKVYPDTKVFKLCLLYTSDAADDL
;
A
#
# COMPACT_ATOMS: atom_id res chain seq x y z
N ASP A 1 2.09 -18.55 18.09
CA ASP A 1 2.04 -19.40 16.89
C ASP A 1 2.59 -18.61 15.70
N ALA A 2 3.42 -19.23 14.87
CA ALA A 2 4.03 -18.61 13.68
C ALA A 2 2.98 -18.04 12.69
N ARG A 3 1.79 -18.62 12.64
CA ARG A 3 0.67 -18.13 11.81
C ARG A 3 0.17 -16.75 12.21
N ASN A 4 0.44 -16.33 13.44
CA ASN A 4 0.00 -15.04 13.95
C ASN A 4 0.98 -13.89 13.64
N ILE A 5 2.05 -14.18 12.89
CA ILE A 5 3.09 -13.22 12.54
C ILE A 5 2.89 -12.75 11.09
N LEU A 6 2.84 -11.44 10.92
CA LEU A 6 2.86 -10.76 9.63
C LEU A 6 4.11 -9.88 9.55
N ALA A 7 4.99 -10.14 8.59
CA ALA A 7 6.18 -9.33 8.32
C ALA A 7 6.09 -8.69 6.93
N LEU A 8 6.09 -7.38 6.91
CA LEU A 8 5.91 -6.55 5.71
C LEU A 8 7.16 -5.76 5.41
N THR A 9 7.49 -5.64 4.14
CA THR A 9 8.56 -4.77 3.65
C THR A 9 8.14 -4.09 2.34
N PHE A 10 8.96 -3.15 1.87
CA PHE A 10 8.63 -2.35 0.69
C PHE A 10 9.03 -3.02 -0.63
N THR A 11 10.16 -3.74 -0.69
CA THR A 11 10.71 -4.29 -1.93
C THR A 11 10.70 -5.82 -1.97
N ASN A 12 10.57 -6.38 -3.17
CA ASN A 12 10.66 -7.83 -3.37
C ASN A 12 12.04 -8.39 -2.97
N LYS A 13 13.11 -7.59 -3.13
CA LYS A 13 14.46 -7.97 -2.71
C LYS A 13 14.54 -8.13 -1.19
N ALA A 14 14.05 -7.13 -0.44
CA ALA A 14 14.02 -7.19 1.02
C ALA A 14 13.11 -8.33 1.51
N ALA A 15 11.95 -8.53 0.88
CA ALA A 15 11.06 -9.64 1.21
C ALA A 15 11.76 -11.00 1.05
N LYS A 16 12.49 -11.20 -0.05
CA LYS A 16 13.25 -12.43 -0.28
C LYS A 16 14.35 -12.63 0.77
N GLU A 17 15.07 -11.58 1.11
CA GLU A 17 16.13 -11.63 2.12
C GLU A 17 15.58 -11.97 3.52
N ILE A 18 14.44 -11.36 3.91
CA ILE A 18 13.76 -11.70 5.18
C ILE A 18 13.37 -13.18 5.20
N ILE A 19 12.74 -13.67 4.12
CA ILE A 19 12.33 -15.07 4.01
C ILE A 19 13.53 -16.03 4.12
N GLU A 20 14.63 -15.73 3.44
CA GLU A 20 15.84 -16.55 3.48
C GLU A 20 16.46 -16.56 4.88
N ARG A 21 16.55 -15.44 5.57
CA ARG A 21 17.06 -15.34 6.94
C ARG A 21 16.19 -16.11 7.93
N VAL A 22 14.88 -15.90 7.88
CA VAL A 22 13.92 -16.59 8.75
C VAL A 22 13.94 -18.10 8.50
N ASN A 23 14.02 -18.55 7.23
CA ASN A 23 14.16 -19.97 6.91
C ASN A 23 15.44 -20.58 7.49
N ARG A 24 16.55 -19.85 7.44
CA ARG A 24 17.83 -20.30 8.00
C ARG A 24 17.80 -20.39 9.54
N ASP A 25 17.22 -19.36 10.19
CA ASP A 25 17.35 -19.18 11.63
C ASP A 25 16.28 -19.96 12.42
N ILE A 26 15.05 -20.07 11.89
CA ILE A 26 13.93 -20.77 12.54
C ILE A 26 13.69 -22.17 11.94
N GLY A 27 13.97 -22.33 10.64
CA GLY A 27 13.80 -23.58 9.92
C GLY A 27 12.36 -23.94 9.57
N TYR A 28 12.24 -24.94 8.67
CA TYR A 28 10.97 -25.55 8.29
C TYR A 28 10.48 -26.50 9.38
N PRO A 29 9.16 -26.58 9.71
CA PRO A 29 8.04 -25.96 8.98
C PRO A 29 7.62 -24.59 9.50
N TRP A 30 8.23 -24.06 10.55
CA TRP A 30 7.73 -22.88 11.24
C TRP A 30 7.75 -21.62 10.38
N SER A 31 8.84 -21.42 9.61
CA SER A 31 8.98 -20.30 8.68
C SER A 31 7.88 -20.25 7.61
N TYR A 32 7.39 -21.41 7.18
CA TYR A 32 6.32 -21.52 6.17
C TYR A 32 4.98 -20.91 6.63
N TYR A 33 4.72 -20.92 7.93
CA TYR A 33 3.47 -20.42 8.48
C TYR A 33 3.46 -18.89 8.69
N ILE A 34 4.63 -18.25 8.73
CA ILE A 34 4.72 -16.80 8.87
C ILE A 34 4.28 -16.13 7.56
N TRP A 35 3.47 -15.10 7.66
CA TRP A 35 3.12 -14.28 6.50
C TRP A 35 4.23 -13.24 6.27
N MET A 36 5.05 -13.47 5.26
CA MET A 36 6.19 -12.60 4.91
C MET A 36 6.10 -12.17 3.46
N GLY A 37 6.33 -10.90 3.19
CA GLY A 37 6.33 -10.38 1.83
C GLY A 37 6.22 -8.86 1.75
N THR A 38 6.04 -8.38 0.52
CA THR A 38 5.72 -6.97 0.30
C THR A 38 4.24 -6.71 0.63
N PHE A 39 3.89 -5.45 0.95
CA PHE A 39 2.49 -5.03 1.14
C PHE A 39 1.58 -5.55 0.01
N HIS A 40 1.95 -5.30 -1.23
CA HIS A 40 1.16 -5.70 -2.39
C HIS A 40 1.00 -7.23 -2.50
N SER A 41 2.06 -8.01 -2.25
CA SER A 41 1.98 -9.47 -2.33
C SER A 41 1.08 -10.08 -1.26
N ILE A 42 1.17 -9.59 -0.04
CA ILE A 42 0.35 -10.03 1.08
C ILE A 42 -1.12 -9.62 0.87
N PHE A 43 -1.37 -8.37 0.50
CA PHE A 43 -2.74 -7.88 0.31
C PHE A 43 -3.39 -8.48 -0.93
N SER A 44 -2.66 -8.72 -2.02
CA SER A 44 -3.15 -9.53 -3.14
C SER A 44 -3.57 -10.94 -2.71
N ARG A 45 -2.81 -11.58 -1.81
CA ARG A 45 -3.15 -12.90 -1.27
C ARG A 45 -4.44 -12.84 -0.43
N ILE A 46 -4.66 -11.79 0.35
CA ILE A 46 -5.89 -11.55 1.10
C ILE A 46 -7.05 -11.32 0.12
N LEU A 47 -6.88 -10.41 -0.82
CA LEU A 47 -7.92 -10.09 -1.81
C LEU A 47 -8.34 -11.30 -2.62
N ARG A 48 -7.43 -12.18 -3.03
CA ARG A 48 -7.79 -13.42 -3.75
C ARG A 48 -8.65 -14.36 -2.90
N ARG A 49 -8.47 -14.37 -1.58
CA ARG A 49 -9.31 -15.18 -0.67
C ARG A 49 -10.70 -14.61 -0.52
N GLU A 50 -10.80 -13.29 -0.48
CA GLU A 50 -12.05 -12.55 -0.20
C GLU A 50 -12.66 -11.92 -1.46
N ALA A 51 -12.16 -12.22 -2.66
CA ALA A 51 -12.50 -11.56 -3.93
C ALA A 51 -14.02 -11.47 -4.18
N ASN A 52 -14.74 -12.54 -3.88
CA ASN A 52 -16.19 -12.61 -4.12
C ASN A 52 -16.97 -11.56 -3.31
N ILE A 53 -16.51 -11.19 -2.13
CA ILE A 53 -17.11 -10.16 -1.28
C ILE A 53 -17.05 -8.79 -1.97
N LEU A 54 -15.99 -8.55 -2.73
CA LEU A 54 -15.76 -7.32 -3.48
C LEU A 54 -16.35 -7.34 -4.89
N GLY A 55 -16.96 -8.47 -5.31
CA GLY A 55 -17.52 -8.64 -6.64
C GLY A 55 -16.49 -8.95 -7.72
N PHE A 56 -15.34 -9.51 -7.35
CA PHE A 56 -14.31 -10.03 -8.25
C PHE A 56 -14.25 -11.56 -8.17
N THR A 57 -13.68 -12.19 -9.19
CA THR A 57 -13.32 -13.62 -9.09
C THR A 57 -11.97 -13.78 -8.36
N ARG A 58 -11.69 -14.98 -7.86
CA ARG A 58 -10.38 -15.28 -7.25
C ARG A 58 -9.22 -15.20 -8.24
N ASN A 59 -9.52 -15.26 -9.53
CA ASN A 59 -8.55 -15.24 -10.63
C ASN A 59 -8.48 -13.89 -11.33
N TYR A 60 -8.93 -12.80 -10.66
CA TYR A 60 -8.86 -11.47 -11.25
C TYR A 60 -7.46 -11.17 -11.81
N THR A 61 -7.41 -10.44 -12.91
CA THR A 61 -6.16 -10.03 -13.56
C THR A 61 -5.56 -8.84 -12.82
N ILE A 62 -4.23 -8.80 -12.68
CA ILE A 62 -3.52 -7.62 -12.18
C ILE A 62 -2.95 -6.89 -13.40
N TYR A 63 -3.47 -5.70 -13.67
CA TYR A 63 -2.99 -4.84 -14.74
C TYR A 63 -1.65 -4.21 -14.36
N ASP A 64 -0.70 -4.29 -15.27
CA ASP A 64 0.54 -3.54 -15.16
C ASP A 64 0.34 -2.07 -15.61
N THR A 65 1.43 -1.31 -15.57
CA THR A 65 1.42 0.11 -16.00
C THR A 65 1.08 0.25 -17.48
N THR A 66 1.44 -0.72 -18.32
CA THR A 66 1.18 -0.69 -19.77
C THR A 66 -0.30 -0.97 -20.04
N ASP A 67 -0.88 -1.98 -19.38
CA ASP A 67 -2.30 -2.31 -19.45
C ASP A 67 -3.15 -1.12 -19.00
N SER A 68 -2.81 -0.53 -17.86
CA SER A 68 -3.52 0.62 -17.30
C SER A 68 -3.48 1.83 -18.22
N ARG A 69 -2.32 2.15 -18.80
CA ARG A 69 -2.18 3.23 -19.79
C ARG A 69 -2.97 2.97 -21.06
N SER A 70 -2.96 1.74 -21.55
CA SER A 70 -3.71 1.35 -22.74
C SER A 70 -5.20 1.51 -22.53
N LEU A 71 -5.73 1.08 -21.38
CA LEU A 71 -7.13 1.27 -21.01
C LEU A 71 -7.49 2.75 -20.91
N ILE A 72 -6.68 3.56 -20.23
CA ILE A 72 -6.90 5.02 -20.12
C ILE A 72 -6.89 5.67 -21.51
N HIS A 73 -5.97 5.28 -22.39
CA HIS A 73 -5.93 5.80 -23.76
C HIS A 73 -7.20 5.48 -24.55
N SER A 74 -7.74 4.27 -24.40
CA SER A 74 -9.03 3.90 -24.97
C SER A 74 -10.17 4.77 -24.46
N ILE A 75 -10.22 5.01 -23.15
CA ILE A 75 -11.24 5.86 -22.51
C ILE A 75 -11.14 7.32 -23.01
N ILE A 76 -9.95 7.87 -23.12
CA ILE A 76 -9.70 9.23 -23.63
C ILE A 76 -10.29 9.36 -25.05
N LYS A 77 -10.07 8.36 -25.92
CA LYS A 77 -10.63 8.34 -27.28
C LYS A 77 -12.16 8.19 -27.28
N GLU A 78 -12.70 7.32 -26.45
CA GLU A 78 -14.15 7.14 -26.30
C GLU A 78 -14.87 8.42 -25.87
N LEU A 79 -14.24 9.19 -25.00
CA LEU A 79 -14.75 10.48 -24.52
C LEU A 79 -14.51 11.64 -25.52
N GLY A 80 -13.86 11.40 -26.65
CA GLY A 80 -13.54 12.43 -27.64
C GLY A 80 -12.53 13.49 -27.13
N LEU A 81 -11.71 13.14 -26.13
CA LEU A 81 -10.74 14.04 -25.53
C LEU A 81 -9.43 14.07 -26.33
N ASN A 82 -8.72 15.19 -26.26
CA ASN A 82 -7.43 15.35 -26.92
C ASN A 82 -6.32 14.61 -26.18
N ASP A 83 -5.73 13.59 -26.78
CA ASP A 83 -4.66 12.74 -26.23
C ASP A 83 -3.34 13.48 -25.97
N LYS A 84 -3.08 14.61 -26.65
CA LYS A 84 -1.94 15.48 -26.34
C LYS A 84 -2.13 16.25 -25.04
N GLN A 85 -3.37 16.57 -24.71
CA GLN A 85 -3.75 17.25 -23.47
C GLN A 85 -3.88 16.24 -22.33
N TYR A 86 -4.61 15.14 -22.55
CA TYR A 86 -4.82 14.05 -21.60
C TYR A 86 -3.82 12.91 -21.86
N LYS A 87 -2.54 13.14 -21.56
CA LYS A 87 -1.53 12.09 -21.69
C LYS A 87 -1.86 10.90 -20.75
N PRO A 88 -1.98 9.66 -21.25
CA PRO A 88 -2.35 8.50 -20.43
C PRO A 88 -1.49 8.32 -19.17
N SER A 89 -0.20 8.61 -19.25
CA SER A 89 0.70 8.54 -18.08
C SER A 89 0.36 9.58 -17.01
N THR A 90 0.01 10.80 -17.42
CA THR A 90 -0.37 11.88 -16.49
C THR A 90 -1.72 11.59 -15.84
N VAL A 91 -2.69 11.10 -16.64
CA VAL A 91 -4.01 10.69 -16.14
C VAL A 91 -3.86 9.54 -15.14
N LEU A 92 -3.07 8.50 -15.49
CA LEU A 92 -2.81 7.38 -14.58
C LEU A 92 -2.19 7.85 -13.27
N SER A 93 -1.20 8.76 -13.31
CA SER A 93 -0.59 9.32 -12.10
C SER A 93 -1.61 10.04 -11.20
N ARG A 94 -2.59 10.76 -11.77
CA ARG A 94 -3.66 11.41 -11.01
C ARG A 94 -4.58 10.38 -10.35
N ILE A 95 -4.98 9.34 -11.08
CA ILE A 95 -5.81 8.25 -10.57
C ILE A 95 -5.06 7.47 -9.48
N SER A 96 -3.79 7.14 -9.71
CA SER A 96 -2.92 6.47 -8.73
C SER A 96 -2.83 7.27 -7.43
N ASN A 97 -2.58 8.58 -7.55
CA ASN A 97 -2.57 9.46 -6.38
C ASN A 97 -3.90 9.46 -5.63
N ALA A 98 -5.03 9.54 -6.34
CA ALA A 98 -6.35 9.47 -5.71
C ALA A 98 -6.56 8.15 -4.95
N LYS A 99 -6.18 7.01 -5.53
CA LYS A 99 -6.25 5.70 -4.88
C LYS A 99 -5.34 5.60 -3.66
N ASN A 100 -4.11 6.12 -3.74
CA ASN A 100 -3.17 6.14 -2.62
C ASN A 100 -3.65 6.99 -1.43
N TYR A 101 -4.47 8.02 -1.69
CA TYR A 101 -5.18 8.79 -0.67
C TYR A 101 -6.60 8.26 -0.38
N LEU A 102 -6.91 7.05 -0.81
CA LEU A 102 -8.17 6.34 -0.53
C LEU A 102 -9.43 7.07 -1.05
N ASN A 103 -9.28 7.91 -2.07
CA ASN A 103 -10.40 8.58 -2.72
C ASN A 103 -11.03 7.67 -3.77
N THR A 104 -12.30 7.29 -3.56
CA THR A 104 -13.08 6.60 -4.59
C THR A 104 -13.33 7.53 -5.78
N PRO A 105 -13.74 7.03 -6.97
CA PRO A 105 -14.16 7.89 -8.07
C PRO A 105 -15.27 8.89 -7.67
N VAL A 106 -16.15 8.50 -6.74
CA VAL A 106 -17.23 9.37 -6.23
C VAL A 106 -16.67 10.46 -5.32
N ASP A 107 -15.72 10.12 -4.45
CA ASP A 107 -15.07 11.09 -3.56
C ASP A 107 -14.24 12.08 -4.36
N TYR A 108 -13.49 11.59 -5.35
CA TYR A 108 -12.72 12.43 -6.26
C TYR A 108 -13.61 13.41 -7.04
N ALA A 109 -14.75 12.94 -7.54
CA ALA A 109 -15.70 13.79 -8.28
C ALA A 109 -16.32 14.89 -7.41
N LYS A 110 -16.43 14.68 -6.09
CA LYS A 110 -16.94 15.66 -5.12
C LYS A 110 -15.85 16.60 -4.58
N ASN A 111 -14.58 16.27 -4.77
CA ASN A 111 -13.46 17.04 -4.25
C ASN A 111 -13.22 18.30 -5.11
N LYS A 112 -13.57 19.46 -4.57
CA LYS A 112 -13.42 20.77 -5.25
C LYS A 112 -11.97 21.12 -5.53
N GLU A 113 -11.06 20.87 -4.58
CA GLU A 113 -9.63 21.18 -4.72
C GLU A 113 -8.99 20.33 -5.83
N ALA A 114 -9.33 19.03 -5.89
CA ALA A 114 -8.90 18.15 -6.97
C ALA A 114 -9.40 18.65 -8.33
N TYR A 115 -10.67 19.05 -8.41
CA TYR A 115 -11.25 19.59 -9.64
C TYR A 115 -10.59 20.92 -10.08
N GLU A 116 -10.35 21.83 -9.14
CA GLU A 116 -9.63 23.09 -9.41
C GLU A 116 -8.20 22.82 -9.90
N SER A 117 -7.49 21.89 -9.27
CA SER A 117 -6.16 21.44 -9.70
C SER A 117 -6.19 20.85 -11.11
N ASP A 118 -7.21 20.06 -11.44
CA ASP A 118 -7.38 19.48 -12.77
C ASP A 118 -7.71 20.56 -13.82
N CYS A 119 -8.52 21.56 -13.47
CA CYS A 119 -8.81 22.70 -14.33
C CYS A 119 -7.56 23.54 -14.61
N LEU A 120 -6.75 23.81 -13.58
CA LEU A 120 -5.48 24.54 -13.73
C LEU A 120 -4.50 23.76 -14.63
N ALA A 121 -4.50 22.44 -14.54
CA ALA A 121 -3.74 21.57 -15.43
C ALA A 121 -4.37 21.41 -16.83
N LYS A 122 -5.49 22.10 -17.11
CA LYS A 122 -6.28 22.01 -18.34
C LYS A 122 -6.85 20.61 -18.61
N MET A 123 -7.09 19.82 -17.56
CA MET A 123 -7.61 18.44 -17.64
C MET A 123 -8.87 18.23 -16.78
N PRO A 124 -9.95 19.04 -16.92
CA PRO A 124 -11.13 18.95 -16.05
C PRO A 124 -11.90 17.63 -16.13
N ALA A 125 -11.67 16.81 -17.18
CA ALA A 125 -12.34 15.53 -17.35
C ALA A 125 -11.66 14.35 -16.63
N ILE A 126 -10.64 14.56 -15.79
CA ILE A 126 -9.98 13.48 -15.04
C ILE A 126 -10.99 12.67 -14.23
N ARG A 127 -11.95 13.31 -13.56
CA ARG A 127 -13.01 12.65 -12.79
C ARG A 127 -13.83 11.68 -13.64
N ASP A 128 -14.18 12.08 -14.88
CA ASP A 128 -14.99 11.25 -15.77
C ASP A 128 -14.18 10.06 -16.30
N ILE A 129 -12.89 10.28 -16.57
CA ILE A 129 -11.95 9.23 -16.95
C ILE A 129 -11.77 8.26 -15.78
N TYR A 130 -11.66 8.72 -14.53
CA TYR A 130 -11.47 7.87 -13.36
C TYR A 130 -12.70 6.97 -13.12
N VAL A 131 -13.91 7.51 -13.22
CA VAL A 131 -15.16 6.72 -13.13
C VAL A 131 -15.17 5.61 -14.19
N ARG A 132 -14.89 5.96 -15.45
CA ARG A 132 -14.86 4.99 -16.57
C ARG A 132 -13.76 3.94 -16.39
N TYR A 133 -12.57 4.35 -15.94
CA TYR A 133 -11.46 3.45 -15.66
C TYR A 133 -11.84 2.42 -14.60
N TRP A 134 -12.43 2.87 -13.51
CA TRP A 134 -12.92 2.02 -12.43
C TRP A 134 -13.97 1.00 -12.92
N GLU A 135 -14.97 1.46 -13.67
CA GLU A 135 -16.02 0.61 -14.23
C GLU A 135 -15.44 -0.45 -15.19
N ARG A 136 -14.52 -0.05 -16.07
CA ARG A 136 -13.90 -0.94 -17.06
C ARG A 136 -13.01 -1.99 -16.40
N CYS A 137 -12.25 -1.63 -15.38
CA CYS A 137 -11.47 -2.59 -14.58
C CYS A 137 -12.39 -3.62 -13.92
N ARG A 138 -13.48 -3.19 -13.31
CA ARG A 138 -14.47 -4.11 -12.72
C ARG A 138 -15.13 -5.04 -13.74
N GLN A 139 -15.52 -4.53 -14.91
CA GLN A 139 -16.11 -5.32 -16.00
C GLN A 139 -15.13 -6.37 -16.55
N ALA A 140 -13.84 -6.04 -16.57
CA ALA A 140 -12.79 -6.93 -17.03
C ALA A 140 -12.29 -7.92 -15.96
N ASP A 141 -12.89 -7.94 -14.77
CA ASP A 141 -12.39 -8.67 -13.60
C ASP A 141 -10.89 -8.40 -13.36
N ALA A 142 -10.52 -7.12 -13.32
CA ALA A 142 -9.14 -6.67 -13.22
C ALA A 142 -8.95 -5.63 -12.12
N MET A 143 -7.77 -5.62 -11.53
CA MET A 143 -7.27 -4.63 -10.59
C MET A 143 -5.91 -4.13 -11.07
N ASP A 144 -5.63 -2.84 -10.95
CA ASP A 144 -4.25 -2.35 -11.09
C ASP A 144 -3.46 -2.50 -9.78
N PHE A 145 -2.20 -2.06 -9.80
CA PHE A 145 -1.32 -2.21 -8.63
C PHE A 145 -1.81 -1.40 -7.42
N ASP A 146 -2.33 -0.19 -7.63
CA ASP A 146 -2.87 0.65 -6.56
C ASP A 146 -4.18 0.08 -6.01
N ASP A 147 -4.97 -0.60 -6.84
CA ASP A 147 -6.19 -1.28 -6.43
C ASP A 147 -5.95 -2.36 -5.37
N LEU A 148 -4.78 -3.00 -5.35
CA LEU A 148 -4.46 -4.01 -4.35
C LEU A 148 -4.48 -3.44 -2.93
N LEU A 149 -4.00 -2.22 -2.74
CA LEU A 149 -4.07 -1.51 -1.46
C LEU A 149 -5.47 -0.93 -1.25
N PHE A 150 -5.99 -0.26 -2.26
CA PHE A 150 -7.27 0.42 -2.19
C PHE A 150 -8.43 -0.53 -1.85
N TYR A 151 -8.55 -1.65 -2.56
CA TYR A 151 -9.59 -2.65 -2.27
C TYR A 151 -9.36 -3.40 -0.94
N THR A 152 -8.11 -3.55 -0.49
CA THR A 152 -7.84 -4.09 0.86
C THR A 152 -8.37 -3.16 1.93
N PHE A 153 -8.14 -1.85 1.78
CA PHE A 153 -8.71 -0.86 2.69
C PHE A 153 -10.24 -0.89 2.68
N LEU A 154 -10.86 -0.90 1.50
CA LEU A 154 -12.33 -0.97 1.36
C LEU A 154 -12.92 -2.27 1.93
N LEU A 155 -12.23 -3.40 1.72
CA LEU A 155 -12.63 -4.68 2.29
C LEU A 155 -12.72 -4.60 3.81
N PHE A 156 -11.68 -4.10 4.45
CA PHE A 156 -11.62 -4.00 5.90
C PHE A 156 -12.56 -2.92 6.46
N HIS A 157 -12.76 -1.83 5.71
CA HIS A 157 -13.66 -0.75 6.11
C HIS A 157 -15.13 -1.17 6.04
N ASN A 158 -15.53 -1.84 4.97
CA ASN A 158 -16.94 -2.17 4.69
C ASN A 158 -17.37 -3.53 5.26
N HIS A 159 -16.40 -4.40 5.64
CA HIS A 159 -16.65 -5.76 6.12
C HIS A 159 -15.92 -6.01 7.45
N PRO A 160 -16.48 -5.49 8.58
CA PRO A 160 -15.86 -5.62 9.90
C PRO A 160 -15.64 -7.07 10.33
N GLU A 161 -16.49 -7.99 9.87
CA GLU A 161 -16.36 -9.43 10.13
C GLU A 161 -15.12 -10.04 9.45
N VAL A 162 -14.76 -9.53 8.27
CA VAL A 162 -13.52 -9.91 7.58
C VAL A 162 -12.32 -9.33 8.33
N LEU A 163 -12.38 -8.04 8.65
CA LEU A 163 -11.32 -7.37 9.41
C LEU A 163 -11.04 -8.11 10.73
N ALA A 164 -12.08 -8.47 11.51
CA ALA A 164 -11.94 -9.16 12.77
C ALA A 164 -11.18 -10.49 12.63
N ARG A 165 -11.42 -11.25 11.56
CA ARG A 165 -10.69 -12.50 11.29
C ARG A 165 -9.19 -12.25 11.06
N TYR A 166 -8.84 -11.19 10.35
CA TYR A 166 -7.42 -10.86 10.10
C TYR A 166 -6.77 -10.20 11.31
N GLN A 167 -7.50 -9.47 12.14
CA GLN A 167 -7.03 -8.96 13.43
C GLN A 167 -6.72 -10.09 14.41
N GLU A 168 -7.55 -11.14 14.46
CA GLU A 168 -7.29 -12.34 15.27
C GLU A 168 -6.11 -13.14 14.72
N LEU A 169 -5.97 -13.22 13.40
CA LEU A 169 -4.86 -13.91 12.74
C LEU A 169 -3.53 -13.20 12.98
N PHE A 170 -3.46 -11.88 12.74
CA PHE A 170 -2.23 -11.10 12.79
C PHE A 170 -2.05 -10.42 14.16
N ARG A 171 -1.56 -11.18 15.15
CA ARG A 171 -1.29 -10.65 16.48
C ARG A 171 0.04 -9.92 16.58
N TYR A 172 1.00 -10.26 15.72
CA TYR A 172 2.32 -9.65 15.65
C TYR A 172 2.55 -9.15 14.24
N VAL A 173 2.68 -7.83 14.08
CA VAL A 173 2.94 -7.19 12.80
C VAL A 173 4.29 -6.49 12.87
N LEU A 174 5.18 -6.85 11.94
CA LEU A 174 6.49 -6.24 11.79
C LEU A 174 6.54 -5.54 10.44
N VAL A 175 6.97 -4.30 10.43
CA VAL A 175 7.06 -3.51 9.20
C VAL A 175 8.45 -2.92 9.09
N ASP A 176 9.14 -3.24 8.01
CA ASP A 176 10.45 -2.70 7.66
C ASP A 176 10.31 -1.53 6.70
N GLU A 177 11.28 -0.61 6.72
CA GLU A 177 11.30 0.60 5.89
C GLU A 177 10.01 1.44 6.03
N TYR A 178 9.54 1.63 7.25
CA TYR A 178 8.24 2.25 7.51
C TYR A 178 8.14 3.69 7.00
N GLN A 179 9.25 4.42 6.86
CA GLN A 179 9.32 5.75 6.27
C GLN A 179 8.87 5.79 4.80
N ASP A 180 8.89 4.63 4.10
CA ASP A 180 8.51 4.53 2.70
C ASP A 180 7.03 4.16 2.50
N THR A 181 6.27 4.00 3.60
CA THR A 181 4.84 3.69 3.53
C THR A 181 4.03 4.86 3.01
N ASN A 182 3.06 4.57 2.13
CA ASN A 182 2.08 5.55 1.70
C ASN A 182 0.86 5.58 2.64
N TYR A 183 0.00 6.58 2.44
CA TYR A 183 -1.19 6.78 3.28
C TYR A 183 -2.12 5.54 3.32
N ALA A 184 -2.36 4.89 2.16
CA ALA A 184 -3.21 3.70 2.11
C ALA A 184 -2.63 2.54 2.94
N GLN A 185 -1.32 2.27 2.84
CA GLN A 185 -0.63 1.25 3.63
C GLN A 185 -0.73 1.54 5.13
N HIS A 186 -0.50 2.79 5.52
CA HIS A 186 -0.64 3.23 6.91
C HIS A 186 -2.07 3.00 7.42
N CYS A 187 -3.09 3.43 6.67
CA CYS A 187 -4.49 3.26 7.05
C CYS A 187 -4.89 1.78 7.20
N ILE A 188 -4.42 0.90 6.31
CA ILE A 188 -4.66 -0.55 6.43
C ILE A 188 -4.04 -1.11 7.71
N LEU A 189 -2.81 -0.71 8.04
CA LEU A 189 -2.16 -1.11 9.29
C LEU A 189 -2.94 -0.61 10.52
N CYS A 190 -3.41 0.64 10.49
CA CYS A 190 -4.24 1.19 11.57
C CYS A 190 -5.55 0.42 11.76
N GLN A 191 -6.19 -0.04 10.68
CA GLN A 191 -7.38 -0.90 10.77
C GLN A 191 -7.02 -2.26 11.38
N LEU A 192 -5.96 -2.91 10.91
CA LEU A 192 -5.53 -4.22 11.40
C LEU A 192 -5.11 -4.18 12.88
N MET A 193 -4.45 -3.11 13.32
CA MET A 193 -3.84 -2.99 14.65
C MET A 193 -4.68 -2.17 15.64
N LYS A 194 -6.00 -2.32 15.58
CA LYS A 194 -6.93 -1.55 16.44
C LYS A 194 -7.03 -2.08 17.87
N ASP A 195 -6.92 -3.39 18.07
CA ASP A 195 -6.98 -4.03 19.39
C ASP A 195 -5.59 -4.07 20.03
N ARG A 196 -5.26 -3.04 20.81
CA ARG A 196 -3.94 -2.86 21.43
C ARG A 196 -3.61 -3.85 22.55
N GLU A 197 -4.61 -4.48 23.14
CA GLU A 197 -4.38 -5.46 24.21
C GLU A 197 -3.91 -6.80 23.66
N LYS A 198 -4.35 -7.17 22.45
CA LYS A 198 -4.09 -8.47 21.84
C LYS A 198 -3.09 -8.42 20.69
N GLN A 199 -2.75 -7.24 20.19
CA GLN A 199 -1.95 -7.04 18.99
C GLN A 199 -0.69 -6.23 19.31
N HIS A 200 0.41 -6.62 18.66
CA HIS A 200 1.71 -5.98 18.80
C HIS A 200 2.22 -5.57 17.43
N ILE A 201 2.56 -4.30 17.28
CA ILE A 201 3.19 -3.77 16.07
C ILE A 201 4.61 -3.31 16.38
N CYS A 202 5.55 -3.70 15.53
CA CYS A 202 6.92 -3.20 15.55
C CYS A 202 7.24 -2.64 14.16
N VAL A 203 7.66 -1.40 14.11
CA VAL A 203 8.10 -0.75 12.87
C VAL A 203 9.57 -0.40 12.97
N VAL A 204 10.28 -0.58 11.87
CA VAL A 204 11.68 -0.19 11.71
C VAL A 204 11.74 0.78 10.55
N GLY A 205 12.50 1.84 10.70
CA GLY A 205 12.68 2.83 9.65
C GLY A 205 13.69 3.90 10.03
N ASP A 206 14.13 4.65 9.04
CA ASP A 206 15.06 5.75 9.15
C ASP A 206 14.50 6.96 8.41
N ASP A 207 14.11 7.99 9.14
CA ASP A 207 13.54 9.22 8.59
C ASP A 207 14.52 9.96 7.66
N ALA A 208 15.84 9.83 7.90
CA ALA A 208 16.86 10.41 7.03
C ALA A 208 16.97 9.70 5.65
N GLN A 209 16.47 8.48 5.52
CA GLN A 209 16.46 7.71 4.27
C GLN A 209 15.16 7.82 3.47
N SER A 210 14.20 8.66 3.87
CA SER A 210 12.94 8.84 3.16
C SER A 210 13.15 9.58 1.83
N ILE A 211 13.38 8.81 0.75
CA ILE A 211 13.63 9.34 -0.61
C ILE A 211 12.50 9.00 -1.61
N TYR A 212 11.48 8.25 -1.17
CA TYR A 212 10.40 7.76 -2.04
C TYR A 212 9.11 8.60 -2.00
N SER A 213 9.18 9.87 -1.59
CA SER A 213 8.04 10.79 -1.62
C SER A 213 7.37 10.89 -3.01
N PHE A 214 8.16 10.77 -4.09
CA PHE A 214 7.65 10.75 -5.47
C PHE A 214 6.78 9.51 -5.81
N ARG A 215 6.79 8.46 -4.95
CA ARG A 215 5.91 7.29 -5.03
C ARG A 215 4.76 7.33 -4.01
N GLY A 216 4.52 8.50 -3.41
CA GLY A 216 3.47 8.69 -2.41
C GLY A 216 3.86 8.25 -1.00
N ALA A 217 5.15 7.96 -0.73
CA ALA A 217 5.64 7.77 0.63
C ALA A 217 5.39 9.03 1.45
N ASP A 218 4.89 8.83 2.67
CA ASP A 218 4.55 9.89 3.59
C ASP A 218 5.37 9.74 4.87
N ILE A 219 6.41 10.56 5.01
CA ILE A 219 7.30 10.56 6.17
C ILE A 219 6.55 10.84 7.49
N ASP A 220 5.41 11.52 7.42
CA ASP A 220 4.58 11.80 8.59
C ASP A 220 4.07 10.51 9.24
N ASN A 221 3.98 9.41 8.50
CA ASN A 221 3.59 8.11 9.04
C ASN A 221 4.55 7.64 10.15
N ILE A 222 5.87 7.77 9.94
CA ILE A 222 6.86 7.37 10.96
C ILE A 222 7.00 8.44 12.03
N LEU A 223 7.02 9.73 11.67
CA LEU A 223 7.16 10.84 12.63
C LEU A 223 5.97 10.93 13.60
N ASN A 224 4.78 10.58 13.14
CA ASN A 224 3.56 10.59 13.96
C ASN A 224 3.19 9.22 14.53
N PHE A 225 4.01 8.19 14.35
CA PHE A 225 3.71 6.83 14.80
C PHE A 225 3.37 6.76 16.30
N THR A 226 4.14 7.45 17.15
CA THR A 226 3.91 7.52 18.61
C THR A 226 2.62 8.27 18.99
N LYS A 227 2.11 9.14 18.12
CA LYS A 227 0.80 9.78 18.32
C LYS A 227 -0.35 8.81 18.05
N VAL A 228 -0.19 7.95 17.03
CA VAL A 228 -1.16 6.90 16.69
C VAL A 228 -1.11 5.77 17.72
N TYR A 229 0.09 5.42 18.19
CA TYR A 229 0.35 4.37 19.17
C TYR A 229 1.07 4.94 20.41
N PRO A 230 0.35 5.55 21.38
CA PRO A 230 0.97 6.28 22.52
C PRO A 230 1.85 5.42 23.42
N ASP A 231 1.59 4.11 23.51
CA ASP A 231 2.35 3.18 24.35
C ASP A 231 3.62 2.65 23.67
N THR A 232 4.01 3.25 22.53
CA THR A 232 5.20 2.83 21.76
C THR A 232 6.48 3.07 22.54
N LYS A 233 7.34 2.03 22.60
CA LYS A 233 8.72 2.16 23.04
C LYS A 233 9.62 2.41 21.84
N VAL A 234 10.32 3.54 21.85
CA VAL A 234 11.24 3.94 20.78
C VAL A 234 12.66 3.54 21.14
N PHE A 235 13.31 2.81 20.24
CA PHE A 235 14.72 2.45 20.34
C PHE A 235 15.49 3.10 19.17
N LYS A 236 16.59 3.80 19.49
CA LYS A 236 17.48 4.35 18.47
C LYS A 236 18.69 3.45 18.32
N LEU A 237 18.91 2.95 17.08
CA LEU A 237 20.09 2.18 16.72
C LEU A 237 21.16 3.16 16.21
N CYS A 238 22.19 3.44 17.05
CA CYS A 238 23.34 4.24 16.66
C CYS A 238 24.54 3.31 16.51
N LEU A 239 25.21 3.33 15.34
CA LEU A 239 26.54 2.78 15.20
C LEU A 239 27.53 3.81 15.73
N LEU A 240 28.04 3.62 16.94
CA LEU A 240 29.22 4.30 17.40
C LEU A 240 30.44 3.67 16.69
N TYR A 241 30.95 4.32 15.66
CA TYR A 241 32.29 4.02 15.17
C TYR A 241 33.26 4.60 16.23
N THR A 242 33.73 3.78 17.15
CA THR A 242 34.96 4.08 17.85
C THR A 242 36.07 3.90 16.82
N SER A 243 36.57 4.99 16.26
CA SER A 243 37.81 4.94 15.51
C SER A 243 38.92 4.71 16.54
N ASP A 244 39.46 3.50 16.60
CA ASP A 244 40.74 3.19 17.22
C ASP A 244 41.89 3.83 16.40
N ALA A 245 41.84 5.17 16.27
CA ALA A 245 42.88 5.94 15.59
C ALA A 245 43.69 6.73 16.64
N ALA A 246 43.96 6.15 17.81
CA ALA A 246 44.70 6.78 18.87
C ALA A 246 45.88 5.96 19.44
N ASP A 247 46.28 4.86 18.79
CA ASP A 247 47.40 4.04 19.26
C ASP A 247 48.57 3.94 18.25
N ASP A 248 48.85 5.02 17.49
CA ASP A 248 50.07 5.15 16.71
C ASP A 248 50.64 6.56 16.89
N LEU A 249 51.21 6.83 18.09
CA LEU A 249 52.23 7.88 18.35
C LEU A 249 53.25 7.40 19.35
#